data_1046ff3035a57dd406a645f3d11a86e4
#
_entry.id   1046ff3035a57dd406a645f3d11a86e4
#
_cell.length_a   1.000
_cell.length_b   1.000
_cell.length_c   1.000
_cell.angle_alpha   90.00
_cell.angle_beta   90.00
_cell.angle_gamma   90.00
#
_symmetry.space_group_name_H-M   'P 1'
#
loop_
_entity.id
_entity.type
_entity.pdbx_description
1 polymer ?
#
loop_
_entity_poly.entity_id
_entity_poly.type
_entity_poly.pdbx_seq_one_letter_code
_entity_poly.pdbx_strand_id
1 'polypeptide(L)'
;MSLSRSARTVVSKIEIKCIKCKIRITTDENHETCQVCYGIFKTNLSGNKVIDGIIRNTQVNFVTGSKDWILEFIPYDQFKDIEFIAEGGFSKIYKAIWVDGPIDYFSFKPDTDNIVRKNNFSVVLKRLDNSKNITSEELNELKVYYQILSNDMISNGIGEYFGITQEPNTKDMMIIMPYYELGDLMRYLSNNFYNISWRIKLDRLSSIILGLVDIHRAKIIHRDLHSGNIFFDKDYAYIGDLGISRSATESNNDNERYGIIPYMAPEIFHGQKYTEASDIYSFGMIMWEFMTGRRPFLDKNHDIGLIIEICDGLRPPIVTNAPKGYIELMKRCWHSDPVKRPTANDISEKIDKMWFNEEEFSDLNQTEITESSDIGPAKIKDPGAIYKSRPLSCMIQSAMSSRSSSSQTNDPFYYYQKNNLISTDKRKFEDDSADDNDQSIKRRKFLEDENSDYSTKEIGFDTNMSSNQPCNNGYVTKAIDFDINDL
;
A
#
# COMPACT_ATOMS: atom_id res chain seq x y z
N MET A 1 -26.80 64.73 -53.48
CA MET A 1 -27.07 63.37 -52.91
C MET A 1 -26.00 63.06 -51.93
N SER A 2 -26.30 63.26 -50.62
CA SER A 2 -25.39 63.01 -49.50
C SER A 2 -25.83 61.69 -48.89
N LEU A 3 -24.95 60.71 -48.98
CA LEU A 3 -25.08 59.43 -48.30
C LEU A 3 -24.56 59.54 -46.83
N SER A 4 -25.50 59.56 -45.90
CA SER A 4 -25.16 59.45 -44.44
C SER A 4 -24.74 58.04 -44.14
N ARG A 5 -23.46 57.85 -43.74
CA ARG A 5 -22.94 56.64 -43.12
C ARG A 5 -23.44 56.56 -41.68
N SER A 6 -24.35 55.67 -41.43
CA SER A 6 -24.74 55.29 -40.05
C SER A 6 -23.55 54.60 -39.37
N ALA A 7 -22.97 55.22 -38.36
CA ALA A 7 -22.02 54.61 -37.46
C ALA A 7 -22.73 53.60 -36.57
N ARG A 8 -22.51 52.29 -36.79
CA ARG A 8 -22.88 51.27 -35.82
C ARG A 8 -21.96 51.39 -34.61
N THR A 9 -22.51 51.89 -33.55
CA THR A 9 -21.85 51.87 -32.23
C THR A 9 -21.75 50.40 -31.81
N VAL A 10 -20.54 49.84 -31.88
CA VAL A 10 -20.23 48.54 -31.27
C VAL A 10 -20.16 48.78 -29.76
N VAL A 11 -21.26 48.49 -29.08
CA VAL A 11 -21.24 48.41 -27.60
C VAL A 11 -20.38 47.20 -27.25
N SER A 12 -19.13 47.42 -26.79
CA SER A 12 -18.29 46.38 -26.22
C SER A 12 -19.01 45.85 -24.97
N LYS A 13 -19.52 44.62 -25.04
CA LYS A 13 -20.00 43.92 -23.84
C LYS A 13 -18.84 43.89 -22.84
N ILE A 14 -19.05 44.48 -21.66
CA ILE A 14 -18.13 44.39 -20.55
C ILE A 14 -18.16 42.92 -20.11
N GLU A 15 -17.09 42.20 -20.35
CA GLU A 15 -16.89 40.82 -19.87
C GLU A 15 -16.61 40.86 -18.38
N ILE A 16 -17.58 40.47 -17.56
CA ILE A 16 -17.44 40.42 -16.11
C ILE A 16 -16.80 39.06 -15.73
N LYS A 17 -15.60 39.10 -15.18
CA LYS A 17 -14.92 37.89 -14.68
C LYS A 17 -15.55 37.42 -13.38
N CYS A 18 -15.69 36.07 -13.26
CA CYS A 18 -16.15 35.40 -12.06
C CYS A 18 -15.33 35.80 -10.82
N ILE A 19 -15.99 36.24 -9.76
CA ILE A 19 -15.32 36.66 -8.50
C ILE A 19 -14.60 35.51 -7.78
N LYS A 20 -15.00 34.25 -8.05
CA LYS A 20 -14.42 33.04 -7.43
C LYS A 20 -13.14 32.59 -8.12
N CYS A 21 -13.23 32.24 -9.42
CA CYS A 21 -12.05 31.74 -10.14
C CYS A 21 -11.22 32.84 -10.80
N LYS A 22 -11.82 34.04 -11.05
CA LYS A 22 -11.20 35.18 -11.78
C LYS A 22 -10.73 34.86 -13.20
N ILE A 23 -11.07 33.69 -13.70
CA ILE A 23 -10.64 33.15 -15.00
C ILE A 23 -11.82 33.20 -16.00
N ARG A 24 -12.97 32.63 -15.64
CA ARG A 24 -14.14 32.48 -16.51
C ARG A 24 -15.02 33.70 -16.49
N ILE A 25 -15.73 33.93 -17.59
CA ILE A 25 -16.69 35.03 -17.71
C ILE A 25 -18.01 34.57 -17.09
N THR A 26 -18.73 35.46 -16.39
CA THR A 26 -20.09 35.18 -15.92
C THR A 26 -21.07 35.26 -17.08
N THR A 27 -21.99 34.31 -17.17
CA THR A 27 -22.98 34.23 -18.25
C THR A 27 -24.16 35.16 -18.04
N ASP A 28 -24.31 35.73 -16.85
CA ASP A 28 -25.42 36.62 -16.48
C ASP A 28 -24.87 37.84 -15.71
N GLU A 29 -25.27 39.04 -16.10
CA GLU A 29 -24.88 40.30 -15.46
C GLU A 29 -25.29 40.38 -13.99
N ASN A 30 -26.26 39.59 -13.56
CA ASN A 30 -26.74 39.48 -12.17
C ASN A 30 -25.99 38.42 -11.34
N HIS A 31 -25.15 37.57 -11.96
CA HIS A 31 -24.39 36.55 -11.25
C HIS A 31 -22.89 36.88 -11.21
N GLU A 32 -22.37 37.06 -10.02
CA GLU A 32 -20.93 37.32 -9.79
C GLU A 32 -20.07 36.08 -10.00
N THR A 33 -20.66 34.88 -10.21
CA THR A 33 -19.95 33.60 -10.33
C THR A 33 -20.32 32.90 -11.64
N CYS A 34 -19.32 32.29 -12.30
CA CYS A 34 -19.57 31.44 -13.48
C CYS A 34 -20.27 30.12 -13.07
N GLN A 35 -20.90 29.44 -14.05
CA GLN A 35 -21.66 28.20 -13.81
C GLN A 35 -20.84 27.11 -13.14
N VAL A 36 -19.57 26.93 -13.53
CA VAL A 36 -18.66 25.95 -12.92
C VAL A 36 -18.45 26.25 -11.44
N CYS A 37 -18.09 27.49 -11.09
CA CYS A 37 -17.94 27.88 -9.70
C CYS A 37 -19.26 27.74 -8.93
N TYR A 38 -20.37 28.15 -9.52
CA TYR A 38 -21.68 27.98 -8.90
C TYR A 38 -21.98 26.51 -8.61
N GLY A 39 -21.78 25.59 -9.58
CA GLY A 39 -21.99 24.17 -9.38
C GLY A 39 -21.09 23.55 -8.30
N ILE A 40 -19.80 23.90 -8.31
CA ILE A 40 -18.83 23.38 -7.33
C ILE A 40 -19.08 23.93 -5.91
N PHE A 41 -19.32 25.23 -5.75
CA PHE A 41 -19.51 25.83 -4.42
C PHE A 41 -20.94 25.69 -3.87
N LYS A 42 -21.91 25.26 -4.70
CA LYS A 42 -23.25 24.91 -4.26
C LYS A 42 -23.33 23.56 -3.54
N THR A 43 -22.25 22.76 -3.55
CA THR A 43 -22.20 21.45 -2.89
C THR A 43 -22.53 21.56 -1.40
N ASN A 44 -23.20 20.52 -0.88
CA ASN A 44 -23.58 20.44 0.52
C ASN A 44 -22.33 20.53 1.42
N LEU A 45 -22.51 21.19 2.57
CA LEU A 45 -21.52 21.19 3.62
C LEU A 45 -21.83 20.06 4.61
N SER A 46 -20.79 19.48 5.19
CA SER A 46 -20.92 18.44 6.20
C SER A 46 -21.44 18.96 7.54
N GLY A 47 -21.32 20.27 7.78
CA GLY A 47 -21.54 20.91 9.07
C GLY A 47 -20.37 20.77 10.03
N ASN A 48 -19.33 20.04 9.67
CA ASN A 48 -18.07 19.92 10.42
C ASN A 48 -17.03 20.86 9.81
N LYS A 49 -16.56 21.83 10.60
CA LYS A 49 -15.64 22.88 10.12
C LYS A 49 -14.32 22.35 9.56
N VAL A 50 -13.83 21.21 10.07
CA VAL A 50 -12.56 20.61 9.60
C VAL A 50 -12.77 19.99 8.22
N ILE A 51 -13.81 19.21 8.05
CA ILE A 51 -14.17 18.60 6.75
C ILE A 51 -14.45 19.69 5.72
N ASP A 52 -15.31 20.64 6.08
CA ASP A 52 -15.72 21.74 5.19
C ASP A 52 -14.52 22.59 4.77
N GLY A 53 -13.54 22.78 5.68
CA GLY A 53 -12.29 23.49 5.38
C GLY A 53 -11.44 22.76 4.34
N ILE A 54 -11.23 21.45 4.48
CA ILE A 54 -10.47 20.63 3.50
C ILE A 54 -11.18 20.67 2.14
N ILE A 55 -12.48 20.40 2.11
CA ILE A 55 -13.27 20.41 0.87
C ILE A 55 -13.18 21.77 0.18
N ARG A 56 -13.37 22.88 0.92
CA ARG A 56 -13.29 24.24 0.34
C ARG A 56 -11.93 24.55 -0.26
N ASN A 57 -10.84 24.11 0.37
CA ASN A 57 -9.50 24.30 -0.18
C ASN A 57 -9.33 23.57 -1.51
N THR A 58 -9.80 22.32 -1.63
CA THR A 58 -9.73 21.59 -2.89
C THR A 58 -10.61 22.24 -3.97
N GLN A 59 -11.79 22.73 -3.61
CA GLN A 59 -12.69 23.44 -4.52
C GLN A 59 -12.05 24.72 -5.08
N VAL A 60 -11.39 25.51 -4.24
CA VAL A 60 -10.68 26.73 -4.68
C VAL A 60 -9.55 26.37 -5.64
N ASN A 61 -8.72 25.38 -5.30
CA ASN A 61 -7.61 24.96 -6.15
C ASN A 61 -8.08 24.44 -7.52
N PHE A 62 -9.17 23.70 -7.54
CA PHE A 62 -9.77 23.19 -8.78
C PHE A 62 -10.31 24.35 -9.66
N VAL A 63 -11.11 25.24 -9.13
CA VAL A 63 -11.71 26.33 -9.93
C VAL A 63 -10.69 27.36 -10.42
N THR A 64 -9.58 27.53 -9.70
CA THR A 64 -8.46 28.39 -10.13
C THR A 64 -7.54 27.72 -11.14
N GLY A 65 -7.76 26.43 -11.43
CA GLY A 65 -6.92 25.65 -12.34
C GLY A 65 -5.56 25.28 -11.76
N SER A 66 -5.39 25.39 -10.43
CA SER A 66 -4.16 25.01 -9.74
C SER A 66 -4.01 23.50 -9.63
N LYS A 67 -5.15 22.77 -9.59
CA LYS A 67 -5.20 21.29 -9.46
C LYS A 67 -6.41 20.74 -10.22
N ASP A 68 -6.28 19.50 -10.70
CA ASP A 68 -7.30 18.80 -11.50
C ASP A 68 -8.15 17.83 -10.67
N TRP A 69 -8.20 17.98 -9.35
CA TRP A 69 -8.93 17.11 -8.44
C TRP A 69 -9.66 17.90 -7.35
N ILE A 70 -10.73 17.29 -6.82
CA ILE A 70 -11.62 17.92 -5.83
C ILE A 70 -12.14 16.86 -4.86
N LEU A 71 -12.28 17.22 -3.59
CA LEU A 71 -13.04 16.45 -2.61
C LEU A 71 -14.44 17.07 -2.44
N GLU A 72 -15.44 16.20 -2.27
CA GLU A 72 -16.83 16.62 -2.12
C GLU A 72 -17.44 16.04 -0.82
N PHE A 73 -18.40 16.73 -0.23
CA PHE A 73 -19.34 16.14 0.71
C PHE A 73 -20.56 15.66 -0.06
N ILE A 74 -20.74 14.35 -0.13
CA ILE A 74 -21.80 13.71 -0.93
C ILE A 74 -22.94 13.30 -0.01
N PRO A 75 -24.19 13.71 -0.28
CA PRO A 75 -25.36 13.23 0.45
C PRO A 75 -25.45 11.71 0.39
N TYR A 76 -25.80 11.07 1.51
CA TYR A 76 -25.83 9.60 1.61
C TYR A 76 -26.90 8.96 0.68
N ASP A 77 -27.97 9.67 0.34
CA ASP A 77 -29.01 9.24 -0.59
C ASP A 77 -28.53 9.13 -2.06
N GLN A 78 -27.34 9.64 -2.36
CA GLN A 78 -26.69 9.45 -3.65
C GLN A 78 -26.11 8.03 -3.82
N PHE A 79 -26.06 7.21 -2.75
CA PHE A 79 -25.53 5.85 -2.82
C PHE A 79 -26.68 4.83 -2.81
N LYS A 80 -26.61 3.88 -3.74
CA LYS A 80 -27.53 2.74 -3.83
C LYS A 80 -26.74 1.43 -3.83
N ASP A 81 -27.45 0.31 -3.62
CA ASP A 81 -26.87 -1.04 -3.63
C ASP A 81 -25.68 -1.15 -2.66
N ILE A 82 -25.88 -0.65 -1.42
CA ILE A 82 -24.83 -0.62 -0.39
C ILE A 82 -24.71 -2.00 0.20
N GLU A 83 -23.55 -2.64 -0.01
CA GLU A 83 -23.22 -3.99 0.39
C GLU A 83 -22.00 -4.01 1.29
N PHE A 84 -22.06 -4.73 2.42
CA PHE A 84 -20.92 -4.93 3.32
C PHE A 84 -19.89 -5.85 2.66
N ILE A 85 -18.61 -5.45 2.62
CA ILE A 85 -17.52 -6.26 2.03
C ILE A 85 -16.60 -6.80 3.12
N ALA A 86 -16.13 -5.93 4.02
CA ALA A 86 -15.07 -6.27 4.96
C ALA A 86 -15.11 -5.41 6.22
N GLU A 87 -14.44 -5.88 7.28
CA GLU A 87 -14.25 -5.13 8.52
C GLU A 87 -12.76 -5.05 8.87
N GLY A 88 -12.25 -3.82 9.04
CA GLY A 88 -10.91 -3.50 9.51
C GLY A 88 -10.82 -3.43 11.04
N GLY A 89 -9.69 -2.95 11.55
CA GLY A 89 -9.52 -2.69 12.98
C GLY A 89 -10.33 -1.51 13.48
N PHE A 90 -10.53 -0.50 12.65
CA PHE A 90 -11.17 0.79 12.97
C PHE A 90 -12.19 1.23 11.93
N SER A 91 -12.54 0.38 10.97
CA SER A 91 -13.41 0.74 9.86
C SER A 91 -14.16 -0.45 9.29
N LYS A 92 -15.31 -0.17 8.71
CA LYS A 92 -16.11 -1.14 7.93
C LYS A 92 -16.17 -0.67 6.48
N ILE A 93 -15.99 -1.61 5.57
CA ILE A 93 -15.92 -1.36 4.15
C ILE A 93 -17.20 -1.83 3.47
N TYR A 94 -17.80 -0.96 2.69
CA TYR A 94 -19.00 -1.23 1.90
C TYR A 94 -18.73 -0.92 0.44
N LYS A 95 -19.27 -1.73 -0.46
CA LYS A 95 -19.39 -1.41 -1.89
C LYS A 95 -20.71 -0.68 -2.10
N ALA A 96 -20.73 0.29 -3.00
CA ALA A 96 -21.95 1.00 -3.37
C ALA A 96 -21.87 1.51 -4.81
N ILE A 97 -23.00 1.93 -5.35
CA ILE A 97 -23.10 2.66 -6.60
C ILE A 97 -23.38 4.13 -6.29
N TRP A 98 -22.49 5.03 -6.66
CA TRP A 98 -22.72 6.46 -6.59
C TRP A 98 -23.48 6.92 -7.84
N VAL A 99 -24.73 7.38 -7.65
CA VAL A 99 -25.65 7.70 -8.76
C VAL A 99 -25.10 8.79 -9.69
N ASP A 100 -24.73 9.94 -9.12
CA ASP A 100 -24.16 11.04 -9.92
C ASP A 100 -22.70 10.75 -10.31
N GLY A 101 -21.98 10.01 -9.49
CA GLY A 101 -20.60 9.66 -9.70
C GLY A 101 -19.62 10.83 -9.56
N PRO A 102 -18.30 10.57 -9.65
CA PRO A 102 -17.26 11.59 -9.55
C PRO A 102 -17.22 12.47 -10.79
N ILE A 103 -16.61 13.65 -10.66
CA ILE A 103 -16.34 14.55 -11.79
C ILE A 103 -15.40 13.84 -12.77
N ASP A 104 -15.75 13.85 -14.04
CA ASP A 104 -14.89 13.36 -15.11
C ASP A 104 -13.90 14.45 -15.55
N TYR A 105 -12.70 14.42 -14.96
CA TYR A 105 -11.67 15.42 -15.25
C TYR A 105 -11.17 15.39 -16.70
N PHE A 106 -11.18 14.23 -17.36
CA PHE A 106 -10.76 14.09 -18.74
C PHE A 106 -11.75 14.72 -19.73
N SER A 107 -13.05 14.70 -19.39
CA SER A 107 -14.10 15.35 -20.18
C SER A 107 -14.32 16.80 -19.79
N PHE A 108 -13.70 17.26 -18.69
CA PHE A 108 -13.79 18.64 -18.23
C PHE A 108 -12.98 19.57 -19.14
N LYS A 109 -13.68 20.42 -19.88
CA LYS A 109 -13.06 21.48 -20.68
C LYS A 109 -13.20 22.80 -19.93
N PRO A 110 -12.10 23.50 -19.63
CA PRO A 110 -12.15 24.80 -18.93
C PRO A 110 -13.04 25.84 -19.60
N ASP A 111 -13.21 25.71 -20.92
CA ASP A 111 -14.00 26.64 -21.75
C ASP A 111 -15.49 26.28 -21.83
N THR A 112 -15.90 25.15 -21.26
CA THR A 112 -17.31 24.75 -21.21
C THR A 112 -17.87 24.96 -19.81
N ASP A 113 -19.10 25.50 -19.73
CA ASP A 113 -19.77 25.78 -18.46
C ASP A 113 -20.33 24.52 -17.75
N ASN A 114 -20.07 23.30 -18.26
CA ASN A 114 -20.66 22.07 -17.78
C ASN A 114 -19.69 21.17 -17.04
N ILE A 115 -20.04 20.81 -15.80
CA ILE A 115 -19.38 19.74 -15.05
C ILE A 115 -19.95 18.41 -15.54
N VAL A 116 -19.08 17.56 -16.10
CA VAL A 116 -19.41 16.19 -16.52
C VAL A 116 -19.10 15.23 -15.38
N ARG A 117 -20.00 14.27 -15.12
CA ARG A 117 -19.84 13.23 -14.08
C ARG A 117 -19.92 11.84 -14.68
N LYS A 118 -19.24 10.89 -14.04
CA LYS A 118 -19.27 9.46 -14.38
C LYS A 118 -20.42 8.77 -13.63
N ASN A 119 -21.64 8.90 -14.15
CA ASN A 119 -22.85 8.40 -13.49
C ASN A 119 -22.81 6.88 -13.21
N ASN A 120 -23.47 6.46 -12.12
CA ASN A 120 -23.52 5.06 -11.67
C ASN A 120 -22.12 4.44 -11.45
N PHE A 121 -21.25 5.18 -10.82
CA PHE A 121 -19.86 4.76 -10.58
C PHE A 121 -19.76 3.86 -9.35
N SER A 122 -19.08 2.72 -9.47
CA SER A 122 -18.83 1.80 -8.35
C SER A 122 -17.80 2.39 -7.39
N VAL A 123 -18.18 2.49 -6.11
CA VAL A 123 -17.35 3.08 -5.05
C VAL A 123 -17.22 2.15 -3.86
N VAL A 124 -16.19 2.41 -3.07
CA VAL A 124 -16.03 1.91 -1.70
C VAL A 124 -16.41 3.04 -0.74
N LEU A 125 -17.22 2.69 0.26
CA LEU A 125 -17.52 3.53 1.41
C LEU A 125 -16.80 2.95 2.63
N LYS A 126 -15.72 3.59 3.07
CA LYS A 126 -14.94 3.22 4.28
C LYS A 126 -15.51 3.95 5.48
N ARG A 127 -16.39 3.27 6.25
CA ARG A 127 -16.97 3.84 7.46
C ARG A 127 -15.95 3.84 8.58
N LEU A 128 -15.75 5.00 9.18
CA LEU A 128 -14.90 5.19 10.35
C LEU A 128 -15.75 4.99 11.61
N ASP A 129 -15.44 3.99 12.43
CA ASP A 129 -16.23 3.67 13.61
C ASP A 129 -16.13 4.79 14.66
N ASN A 130 -17.28 5.15 15.26
CA ASN A 130 -17.42 6.21 16.27
C ASN A 130 -17.04 7.63 15.82
N SER A 131 -17.08 7.91 14.53
CA SER A 131 -16.64 9.17 13.91
C SER A 131 -17.73 10.25 13.82
N LYS A 132 -18.81 10.15 14.57
CA LYS A 132 -19.90 11.14 14.60
C LYS A 132 -19.40 12.57 14.84
N ASN A 133 -18.43 12.73 15.76
CA ASN A 133 -17.78 14.01 16.08
C ASN A 133 -16.32 13.96 15.65
N ILE A 134 -16.09 13.64 14.38
CA ILE A 134 -14.75 13.38 13.85
C ILE A 134 -13.81 14.56 14.11
N THR A 135 -12.63 14.23 14.61
CA THR A 135 -11.56 15.16 14.88
C THR A 135 -10.63 15.31 13.68
N SER A 136 -9.72 16.27 13.79
CA SER A 136 -8.66 16.47 12.81
C SER A 136 -7.75 15.24 12.67
N GLU A 137 -7.56 14.46 13.73
CA GLU A 137 -6.69 13.28 13.74
C GLU A 137 -7.33 12.08 13.01
N GLU A 138 -8.63 11.89 13.20
CA GLU A 138 -9.40 10.83 12.53
C GLU A 138 -9.53 11.05 11.01
N LEU A 139 -9.40 12.29 10.54
CA LEU A 139 -9.32 12.66 9.12
C LEU A 139 -7.91 12.58 8.54
N ASN A 140 -6.97 11.95 9.25
CA ASN A 140 -5.58 11.88 8.81
C ASN A 140 -5.42 11.37 7.38
N GLU A 141 -6.17 10.36 6.99
CA GLU A 141 -6.12 9.76 5.65
C GLU A 141 -6.40 10.80 4.54
N LEU A 142 -7.46 11.59 4.68
CA LEU A 142 -7.79 12.66 3.73
C LEU A 142 -6.79 13.82 3.78
N LYS A 143 -6.24 14.15 4.94
CA LYS A 143 -5.23 15.21 5.07
C LYS A 143 -3.92 14.82 4.41
N VAL A 144 -3.46 13.60 4.65
CA VAL A 144 -2.26 13.06 4.04
C VAL A 144 -2.42 13.01 2.52
N TYR A 145 -3.56 12.54 2.04
CA TYR A 145 -3.89 12.56 0.62
C TYR A 145 -3.83 13.98 0.05
N TYR A 146 -4.50 14.94 0.72
CA TYR A 146 -4.45 16.35 0.32
C TYR A 146 -3.00 16.90 0.29
N GLN A 147 -2.18 16.57 1.29
CA GLN A 147 -0.79 17.00 1.36
C GLN A 147 0.05 16.44 0.22
N ILE A 148 -0.12 15.16 -0.12
CA ILE A 148 0.56 14.54 -1.27
C ILE A 148 0.16 15.23 -2.56
N LEU A 149 -1.14 15.42 -2.79
CA LEU A 149 -1.69 16.03 -3.99
C LEU A 149 -1.38 17.55 -4.12
N SER A 150 -0.97 18.19 -3.02
CA SER A 150 -0.54 19.60 -3.07
C SER A 150 0.79 19.82 -3.79
N ASN A 151 1.56 18.75 -4.04
CA ASN A 151 2.77 18.80 -4.88
C ASN A 151 2.41 18.86 -6.37
N ASP A 152 3.27 19.47 -7.19
CA ASP A 152 2.95 19.78 -8.59
C ASP A 152 3.10 18.60 -9.56
N MET A 153 3.77 17.53 -9.17
CA MET A 153 3.97 16.35 -10.01
C MET A 153 3.48 15.10 -9.28
N ILE A 154 2.36 14.56 -9.72
CA ILE A 154 1.72 13.38 -9.12
C ILE A 154 1.65 12.29 -10.19
N SER A 155 2.06 11.11 -9.80
CA SER A 155 1.88 9.89 -10.58
C SER A 155 0.48 9.29 -10.35
N ASN A 156 0.07 8.38 -11.20
CA ASN A 156 -1.18 7.63 -11.03
C ASN A 156 -1.06 6.47 -10.02
N GLY A 157 0.01 6.42 -9.22
CA GLY A 157 0.29 5.28 -8.32
C GLY A 157 -0.35 5.36 -6.92
N ILE A 158 -1.20 6.36 -6.65
CA ILE A 158 -1.89 6.54 -5.38
C ILE A 158 -3.39 6.43 -5.60
N GLY A 159 -4.09 5.69 -4.72
CA GLY A 159 -5.53 5.53 -4.77
C GLY A 159 -6.27 6.86 -4.64
N GLU A 160 -7.30 7.04 -5.45
CA GLU A 160 -8.10 8.26 -5.44
C GLU A 160 -9.04 8.31 -4.23
N TYR A 161 -9.32 9.53 -3.77
CA TYR A 161 -10.33 9.82 -2.77
C TYR A 161 -11.29 10.86 -3.36
N PHE A 162 -12.58 10.54 -3.39
CA PHE A 162 -13.59 11.43 -3.98
C PHE A 162 -14.19 12.40 -2.97
N GLY A 163 -14.14 12.03 -1.68
CA GLY A 163 -14.71 12.85 -0.65
C GLY A 163 -15.21 12.06 0.55
N ILE A 164 -16.26 12.59 1.18
CA ILE A 164 -16.80 12.03 2.41
C ILE A 164 -18.33 12.11 2.42
N THR A 165 -18.99 11.16 3.07
CA THR A 165 -20.42 11.18 3.37
C THR A 165 -20.67 10.84 4.83
N GLN A 166 -21.90 10.99 5.31
CA GLN A 166 -22.30 10.63 6.67
C GLN A 166 -23.42 9.61 6.64
N GLU A 167 -23.23 8.49 7.33
CA GLU A 167 -24.25 7.46 7.52
C GLU A 167 -25.42 8.03 8.35
N PRO A 168 -26.67 7.97 7.87
CA PRO A 168 -27.78 8.70 8.49
C PRO A 168 -28.21 8.17 9.87
N ASN A 169 -27.99 6.90 10.18
CA ASN A 169 -28.43 6.28 11.45
C ASN A 169 -27.36 6.45 12.54
N THR A 170 -26.13 6.02 12.28
CA THR A 170 -25.02 6.08 13.25
C THR A 170 -24.40 7.46 13.36
N LYS A 171 -24.54 8.26 12.29
CA LYS A 171 -23.84 9.54 12.09
C LYS A 171 -22.32 9.39 11.92
N ASP A 172 -21.86 8.18 11.69
CA ASP A 172 -20.45 7.93 11.37
C ASP A 172 -20.10 8.50 9.98
N MET A 173 -18.90 8.99 9.85
CA MET A 173 -18.37 9.48 8.58
C MET A 173 -17.86 8.30 7.74
N MET A 174 -18.03 8.43 6.43
CA MET A 174 -17.57 7.43 5.47
C MET A 174 -16.72 8.11 4.38
N ILE A 175 -15.50 7.65 4.20
CA ILE A 175 -14.62 8.08 3.12
C ILE A 175 -15.04 7.37 1.84
N ILE A 176 -15.07 8.09 0.71
CA ILE A 176 -15.51 7.60 -0.60
C ILE A 176 -14.30 7.44 -1.51
N MET A 177 -14.11 6.23 -2.03
CA MET A 177 -12.99 5.83 -2.89
C MET A 177 -13.49 5.02 -4.08
N PRO A 178 -12.70 4.85 -5.17
CA PRO A 178 -13.03 3.92 -6.24
C PRO A 178 -13.16 2.48 -5.73
N TYR A 179 -14.06 1.71 -6.31
CA TYR A 179 -14.06 0.26 -6.16
C TYR A 179 -13.12 -0.35 -7.21
N TYR A 180 -11.99 -0.90 -6.78
CA TYR A 180 -11.02 -1.54 -7.66
C TYR A 180 -11.44 -2.98 -7.96
N GLU A 181 -11.86 -3.27 -9.19
CA GLU A 181 -12.48 -4.54 -9.58
C GLU A 181 -11.56 -5.75 -9.43
N LEU A 182 -10.25 -5.58 -9.64
CA LEU A 182 -9.28 -6.66 -9.53
C LEU A 182 -8.84 -6.91 -8.07
N GLY A 183 -9.32 -6.07 -7.13
CA GLY A 183 -9.07 -6.21 -5.70
C GLY A 183 -7.65 -5.83 -5.28
N ASP A 184 -7.19 -6.42 -4.16
CA ASP A 184 -5.84 -6.22 -3.65
C ASP A 184 -4.80 -7.06 -4.42
N LEU A 185 -3.51 -6.85 -4.13
CA LEU A 185 -2.40 -7.55 -4.77
C LEU A 185 -2.52 -9.07 -4.68
N MET A 186 -2.94 -9.60 -3.53
CA MET A 186 -3.03 -11.05 -3.38
C MET A 186 -4.17 -11.65 -4.18
N ARG A 187 -5.31 -10.97 -4.24
CA ARG A 187 -6.42 -11.38 -5.11
C ARG A 187 -6.00 -11.30 -6.59
N TYR A 188 -5.32 -10.23 -6.97
CA TYR A 188 -4.79 -10.05 -8.32
C TYR A 188 -3.83 -11.19 -8.74
N LEU A 189 -2.85 -11.50 -7.89
CA LEU A 189 -1.88 -12.58 -8.13
C LEU A 189 -2.53 -13.96 -8.06
N SER A 190 -3.41 -14.22 -7.08
CA SER A 190 -4.05 -15.54 -6.94
C SER A 190 -4.87 -15.94 -8.16
N ASN A 191 -5.51 -14.98 -8.81
CA ASN A 191 -6.36 -15.25 -9.97
C ASN A 191 -5.57 -15.47 -11.28
N ASN A 192 -4.38 -14.87 -11.40
CA ASN A 192 -3.72 -14.76 -12.70
C ASN A 192 -2.19 -14.98 -12.68
N PHE A 193 -1.59 -15.46 -11.60
CA PHE A 193 -0.14 -15.46 -11.41
C PHE A 193 0.69 -15.97 -12.60
N TYR A 194 0.31 -17.12 -13.16
CA TYR A 194 1.02 -17.73 -14.28
C TYR A 194 0.73 -17.09 -15.65
N ASN A 195 -0.36 -16.31 -15.72
CA ASN A 195 -0.76 -15.60 -16.94
C ASN A 195 -0.20 -14.16 -16.99
N ILE A 196 0.44 -13.69 -15.91
CA ILE A 196 1.02 -12.34 -15.84
C ILE A 196 2.50 -12.43 -16.21
N SER A 197 2.87 -11.95 -17.39
CA SER A 197 4.27 -11.88 -17.81
C SER A 197 5.10 -10.98 -16.89
N TRP A 198 6.44 -11.15 -16.91
CA TRP A 198 7.34 -10.28 -16.17
C TRP A 198 7.22 -8.81 -16.57
N ARG A 199 6.97 -8.54 -17.85
CA ARG A 199 6.71 -7.18 -18.32
C ARG A 199 5.52 -6.53 -17.59
N ILE A 200 4.39 -7.25 -17.48
CA ILE A 200 3.22 -6.77 -16.75
C ILE A 200 3.54 -6.62 -15.25
N LYS A 201 4.26 -7.57 -14.63
CA LYS A 201 4.68 -7.48 -13.23
C LYS A 201 5.53 -6.24 -12.97
N LEU A 202 6.48 -5.93 -13.86
CA LEU A 202 7.33 -4.75 -13.78
C LEU A 202 6.54 -3.45 -13.97
N ASP A 203 5.58 -3.42 -14.90
CA ASP A 203 4.68 -2.29 -15.10
C ASP A 203 3.86 -1.98 -13.85
N ARG A 204 3.29 -3.00 -13.21
CA ARG A 204 2.55 -2.83 -11.94
C ARG A 204 3.47 -2.38 -10.81
N LEU A 205 4.68 -2.94 -10.71
CA LEU A 205 5.68 -2.48 -9.74
C LEU A 205 6.13 -1.05 -10.00
N SER A 206 6.23 -0.63 -11.27
CA SER A 206 6.52 0.78 -11.64
C SER A 206 5.40 1.70 -11.14
N SER A 207 4.13 1.34 -11.31
CA SER A 207 3.01 2.12 -10.78
C SER A 207 3.09 2.28 -9.26
N ILE A 208 3.36 1.18 -8.52
CA ILE A 208 3.46 1.19 -7.06
C ILE A 208 4.64 2.05 -6.60
N ILE A 209 5.83 1.87 -7.21
CA ILE A 209 7.01 2.63 -6.77
C ILE A 209 6.90 4.12 -7.09
N LEU A 210 6.26 4.50 -8.19
CA LEU A 210 5.97 5.92 -8.50
C LEU A 210 5.03 6.53 -7.46
N GLY A 211 3.98 5.81 -7.03
CA GLY A 211 3.14 6.24 -5.92
C GLY A 211 3.93 6.44 -4.62
N LEU A 212 4.87 5.54 -4.32
CA LEU A 212 5.74 5.68 -3.15
C LEU A 212 6.74 6.84 -3.28
N VAL A 213 7.23 7.13 -4.48
CA VAL A 213 8.04 8.33 -4.78
C VAL A 213 7.26 9.61 -4.42
N ASP A 214 5.98 9.69 -4.79
CA ASP A 214 5.15 10.87 -4.51
C ASP A 214 4.87 11.03 -3.02
N ILE A 215 4.61 9.92 -2.30
CA ILE A 215 4.45 9.91 -0.85
C ILE A 215 5.73 10.43 -0.17
N HIS A 216 6.89 9.89 -0.53
CA HIS A 216 8.18 10.30 0.05
C HIS A 216 8.58 11.73 -0.36
N ARG A 217 8.25 12.18 -1.58
CA ARG A 217 8.44 13.57 -2.01
C ARG A 217 7.64 14.56 -1.18
N ALA A 218 6.43 14.18 -0.77
CA ALA A 218 5.62 14.96 0.16
C ALA A 218 6.13 14.92 1.61
N LYS A 219 7.28 14.24 1.87
CA LYS A 219 7.82 14.02 3.22
C LYS A 219 6.89 13.26 4.13
N ILE A 220 6.16 12.33 3.57
CA ILE A 220 5.26 11.41 4.27
C ILE A 220 5.88 10.02 4.23
N ILE A 221 5.66 9.27 5.31
CA ILE A 221 6.01 7.85 5.44
C ILE A 221 4.70 7.08 5.50
N HIS A 222 4.56 6.03 4.68
CA HIS A 222 3.32 5.25 4.61
C HIS A 222 3.08 4.43 5.89
N ARG A 223 4.11 3.75 6.40
CA ARG A 223 4.16 2.98 7.67
C ARG A 223 3.43 1.63 7.65
N ASP A 224 2.50 1.40 6.73
CA ASP A 224 1.73 0.16 6.60
C ASP A 224 1.63 -0.31 5.14
N LEU A 225 2.76 -0.29 4.42
CA LEU A 225 2.82 -0.74 3.04
C LEU A 225 2.86 -2.28 2.98
N HIS A 226 1.81 -2.90 2.44
CA HIS A 226 1.69 -4.35 2.27
C HIS A 226 0.68 -4.69 1.18
N SER A 227 0.62 -5.96 0.77
CA SER A 227 -0.23 -6.40 -0.34
C SER A 227 -1.72 -6.08 -0.19
N GLY A 228 -2.25 -6.03 1.04
CA GLY A 228 -3.64 -5.65 1.29
C GLY A 228 -3.96 -4.17 1.05
N ASN A 229 -2.91 -3.31 0.96
CA ASN A 229 -3.03 -1.86 0.70
C ASN A 229 -2.60 -1.50 -0.73
N ILE A 230 -2.41 -2.48 -1.61
CA ILE A 230 -2.14 -2.29 -3.04
C ILE A 230 -3.34 -2.79 -3.82
N PHE A 231 -4.02 -1.89 -4.53
CA PHE A 231 -5.25 -2.18 -5.27
C PHE A 231 -5.01 -2.11 -6.78
N PHE A 232 -5.84 -2.83 -7.53
CA PHE A 232 -5.68 -2.97 -8.98
C PHE A 232 -6.96 -2.67 -9.73
N ASP A 233 -6.84 -1.86 -10.77
CA ASP A 233 -7.76 -1.84 -11.89
C ASP A 233 -7.15 -2.54 -13.13
N LYS A 234 -7.75 -2.35 -14.30
CA LYS A 234 -7.27 -2.98 -15.54
C LYS A 234 -5.89 -2.46 -15.95
N ASP A 235 -5.61 -1.20 -15.69
CA ASP A 235 -4.47 -0.48 -16.27
C ASP A 235 -3.34 -0.24 -15.26
N TYR A 236 -3.66 0.00 -13.97
CA TYR A 236 -2.69 0.46 -12.98
C TYR A 236 -2.79 -0.28 -11.65
N ALA A 237 -1.74 -0.09 -10.84
CA ALA A 237 -1.72 -0.46 -9.42
C ALA A 237 -1.66 0.81 -8.57
N TYR A 238 -2.35 0.80 -7.42
CA TYR A 238 -2.52 1.97 -6.55
C TYR A 238 -2.17 1.64 -5.11
N ILE A 239 -1.41 2.51 -4.47
CA ILE A 239 -1.21 2.49 -3.02
C ILE A 239 -2.43 3.14 -2.36
N GLY A 240 -3.06 2.44 -1.44
CA GLY A 240 -4.18 2.94 -0.64
C GLY A 240 -3.92 2.85 0.86
N ASP A 241 -4.92 3.22 1.64
CA ASP A 241 -4.93 3.24 3.10
C ASP A 241 -3.81 4.09 3.73
N LEU A 242 -3.96 5.40 3.62
CA LEU A 242 -3.06 6.39 4.22
C LEU A 242 -3.39 6.69 5.70
N GLY A 243 -4.23 5.88 6.34
CA GLY A 243 -4.79 6.15 7.67
C GLY A 243 -3.76 6.32 8.78
N ILE A 244 -2.66 5.58 8.76
CA ILE A 244 -1.56 5.68 9.74
C ILE A 244 -0.31 6.36 9.21
N SER A 245 -0.35 6.86 7.97
CA SER A 245 0.76 7.64 7.39
C SER A 245 0.99 8.94 8.16
N ARG A 246 2.24 9.38 8.25
CA ARG A 246 2.64 10.57 9.01
C ARG A 246 3.74 11.33 8.29
N SER A 247 3.85 12.62 8.60
CA SER A 247 4.98 13.45 8.19
C SER A 247 6.29 12.91 8.78
N ALA A 248 7.34 12.86 7.96
CA ALA A 248 8.69 12.48 8.40
C ALA A 248 9.28 13.46 9.45
N THR A 249 8.73 14.68 9.53
CA THR A 249 9.18 15.74 10.45
C THR A 249 8.44 15.76 11.78
N GLU A 250 7.31 15.04 11.91
CA GLU A 250 6.58 15.01 13.18
C GLU A 250 7.37 14.28 14.27
N SER A 251 7.43 14.90 15.46
CA SER A 251 7.99 14.30 16.66
C SER A 251 7.00 13.27 17.18
N ASN A 252 7.20 12.00 16.84
CA ASN A 252 6.30 10.92 17.24
C ASN A 252 6.43 10.63 18.73
N ASN A 253 5.43 11.00 19.50
CA ASN A 253 5.13 10.38 20.80
C ASN A 253 4.33 9.07 20.63
N ASP A 254 4.17 8.57 19.39
CA ASP A 254 3.47 7.32 19.11
C ASP A 254 4.26 6.13 19.64
N ASN A 255 3.97 5.74 20.88
CA ASN A 255 4.51 4.52 21.50
C ASN A 255 3.91 3.26 20.87
N GLU A 256 2.89 3.39 20.02
CA GLU A 256 2.22 2.23 19.43
C GLU A 256 2.75 1.91 18.03
N ARG A 257 3.14 0.65 17.85
CA ARG A 257 3.61 0.09 16.59
C ARG A 257 2.49 -0.74 15.97
N TYR A 258 2.02 -0.31 14.80
CA TYR A 258 1.03 -1.02 13.99
C TYR A 258 1.68 -1.63 12.77
N GLY A 259 1.12 -2.74 12.28
CA GLY A 259 1.53 -3.33 11.02
C GLY A 259 1.33 -4.85 10.96
N ILE A 260 1.91 -5.44 9.92
CA ILE A 260 1.94 -6.87 9.64
C ILE A 260 3.40 -7.32 9.73
N ILE A 261 3.72 -8.24 10.64
CA ILE A 261 5.10 -8.63 10.98
C ILE A 261 6.00 -8.86 9.76
N PRO A 262 5.63 -9.64 8.73
CA PRO A 262 6.45 -9.85 7.54
C PRO A 262 6.89 -8.61 6.78
N TYR A 263 6.09 -7.54 6.80
CA TYR A 263 6.37 -6.32 6.04
C TYR A 263 7.05 -5.23 6.86
N MET A 264 7.15 -5.42 8.17
CA MET A 264 7.79 -4.45 9.07
C MET A 264 9.31 -4.60 9.03
N ALA A 265 9.98 -3.48 8.87
CA ALA A 265 11.43 -3.42 8.86
C ALA A 265 12.05 -3.73 10.25
N PRO A 266 13.20 -4.44 10.31
CA PRO A 266 13.81 -4.88 11.58
C PRO A 266 14.10 -3.74 12.56
N GLU A 267 14.48 -2.57 12.08
CA GLU A 267 14.73 -1.39 12.92
C GLU A 267 13.47 -0.93 13.70
N ILE A 268 12.28 -1.19 13.18
CA ILE A 268 11.02 -0.84 13.85
C ILE A 268 10.82 -1.74 15.07
N PHE A 269 11.18 -3.01 14.97
CA PHE A 269 11.19 -3.93 16.10
C PHE A 269 12.25 -3.55 17.16
N HIS A 270 13.36 -2.92 16.77
CA HIS A 270 14.35 -2.34 17.68
C HIS A 270 13.93 -0.99 18.28
N GLY A 271 12.69 -0.56 18.08
CA GLY A 271 12.14 0.69 18.63
C GLY A 271 12.54 1.96 17.88
N GLN A 272 13.21 1.85 16.73
CA GLN A 272 13.53 3.02 15.91
C GLN A 272 12.27 3.60 15.27
N LYS A 273 12.37 4.84 14.83
CA LYS A 273 11.27 5.52 14.12
C LYS A 273 11.08 4.95 12.72
N TYR A 274 9.84 5.02 12.23
CA TYR A 274 9.57 4.79 10.81
C TYR A 274 10.29 5.85 9.96
N THR A 275 10.82 5.42 8.82
CA THR A 275 11.50 6.26 7.85
C THR A 275 11.09 5.86 6.43
N GLU A 276 11.43 6.67 5.43
CA GLU A 276 11.26 6.29 4.02
C GLU A 276 11.89 4.90 3.75
N ALA A 277 13.04 4.59 4.38
CA ALA A 277 13.69 3.29 4.24
C ALA A 277 12.89 2.11 4.82
N SER A 278 12.01 2.34 5.83
CA SER A 278 11.13 1.29 6.33
C SER A 278 10.04 0.91 5.32
N ASP A 279 9.50 1.88 4.56
CA ASP A 279 8.58 1.61 3.46
C ASP A 279 9.27 0.86 2.31
N ILE A 280 10.56 1.18 2.04
CA ILE A 280 11.36 0.44 1.05
C ILE A 280 11.54 -1.02 1.44
N TYR A 281 11.70 -1.34 2.72
CA TYR A 281 11.72 -2.72 3.17
C TYR A 281 10.41 -3.45 2.83
N SER A 282 9.30 -2.82 3.12
CA SER A 282 7.95 -3.34 2.78
C SER A 282 7.79 -3.56 1.27
N PHE A 283 8.27 -2.61 0.46
CA PHE A 283 8.29 -2.75 -1.00
C PHE A 283 9.13 -3.94 -1.46
N GLY A 284 10.25 -4.25 -0.81
CA GLY A 284 11.04 -5.46 -1.06
C GLY A 284 10.23 -6.74 -0.85
N MET A 285 9.36 -6.79 0.15
CA MET A 285 8.44 -7.92 0.38
C MET A 285 7.37 -8.00 -0.71
N ILE A 286 6.84 -6.86 -1.19
CA ILE A 286 5.92 -6.79 -2.32
C ILE A 286 6.59 -7.31 -3.61
N MET A 287 7.85 -6.94 -3.86
CA MET A 287 8.61 -7.51 -4.98
C MET A 287 8.68 -9.04 -4.88
N TRP A 288 8.91 -9.59 -3.69
CA TRP A 288 8.94 -11.03 -3.48
C TRP A 288 7.58 -11.68 -3.78
N GLU A 289 6.46 -11.03 -3.42
CA GLU A 289 5.11 -11.51 -3.74
C GLU A 289 4.86 -11.55 -5.26
N PHE A 290 5.28 -10.51 -5.99
CA PHE A 290 5.21 -10.54 -7.47
C PHE A 290 6.04 -11.67 -8.09
N MET A 291 7.19 -11.97 -7.50
CA MET A 291 8.07 -13.03 -7.97
C MET A 291 7.50 -14.42 -7.71
N THR A 292 6.85 -14.64 -6.57
CA THR A 292 6.44 -15.97 -6.12
C THR A 292 4.95 -16.25 -6.18
N GLY A 293 4.09 -15.22 -6.23
CA GLY A 293 2.63 -15.37 -6.13
C GLY A 293 2.15 -15.74 -4.72
N ARG A 294 2.98 -15.55 -3.68
CA ARG A 294 2.72 -15.93 -2.29
C ARG A 294 2.98 -14.79 -1.33
N ARG A 295 2.31 -14.81 -0.18
CA ARG A 295 2.62 -13.91 0.93
C ARG A 295 3.89 -14.37 1.66
N PRO A 296 4.77 -13.44 2.11
CA PRO A 296 5.99 -13.79 2.82
C PRO A 296 5.69 -14.46 4.16
N PHE A 297 6.40 -15.56 4.48
CA PHE A 297 6.24 -16.35 5.70
C PHE A 297 4.83 -16.93 5.90
N LEU A 298 4.21 -17.35 4.81
CA LEU A 298 2.87 -17.96 4.83
C LEU A 298 2.82 -19.28 5.63
N ASP A 299 3.94 -19.94 5.74
CA ASP A 299 4.19 -21.23 6.40
C ASP A 299 4.64 -21.10 7.87
N LYS A 300 4.62 -19.86 8.44
CA LYS A 300 5.09 -19.57 9.79
C LYS A 300 4.04 -18.87 10.63
N ASN A 301 4.08 -19.11 11.94
CA ASN A 301 3.37 -18.26 12.92
C ASN A 301 3.94 -16.84 12.90
N HIS A 302 3.06 -15.84 12.88
CA HIS A 302 3.45 -14.44 13.00
C HIS A 302 3.44 -14.00 14.46
N ASP A 303 4.41 -14.49 15.21
CA ASP A 303 4.58 -14.34 16.65
C ASP A 303 5.93 -13.69 17.03
N ILE A 304 6.26 -13.78 18.32
CA ILE A 304 7.51 -13.27 18.88
C ILE A 304 8.73 -13.95 18.21
N GLY A 305 8.62 -15.25 17.92
CA GLY A 305 9.70 -16.02 17.28
C GLY A 305 10.05 -15.45 15.90
N LEU A 306 9.03 -15.19 15.06
CA LEU A 306 9.25 -14.61 13.74
C LEU A 306 9.85 -13.19 13.83
N ILE A 307 9.44 -12.37 14.81
CA ILE A 307 10.04 -11.04 15.04
C ILE A 307 11.54 -11.19 15.30
N ILE A 308 11.94 -12.11 16.18
CA ILE A 308 13.36 -12.37 16.50
C ILE A 308 14.10 -12.84 15.25
N GLU A 309 13.57 -13.82 14.53
CA GLU A 309 14.18 -14.34 13.30
C GLU A 309 14.39 -13.23 12.23
N ILE A 310 13.42 -12.34 12.03
CA ILE A 310 13.54 -11.20 11.09
C ILE A 310 14.64 -10.24 11.55
N CYS A 311 14.71 -9.94 12.85
CA CYS A 311 15.77 -9.11 13.42
C CYS A 311 17.16 -9.76 13.28
N ASP A 312 17.23 -11.10 13.31
CA ASP A 312 18.46 -11.88 13.10
C ASP A 312 18.79 -12.10 11.60
N GLY A 313 18.00 -11.51 10.70
CA GLY A 313 18.28 -11.48 9.27
C GLY A 313 17.48 -12.48 8.42
N LEU A 314 16.51 -13.21 8.99
CA LEU A 314 15.64 -14.07 8.20
C LEU A 314 14.92 -13.26 7.13
N ARG A 315 14.90 -13.80 5.91
CA ARG A 315 14.13 -13.27 4.76
C ARG A 315 13.46 -14.42 4.02
N PRO A 316 12.38 -14.15 3.26
CA PRO A 316 11.76 -15.17 2.43
C PRO A 316 12.75 -15.77 1.42
N PRO A 317 12.67 -17.09 1.15
CA PRO A 317 13.60 -17.77 0.25
C PRO A 317 13.45 -17.32 -1.20
N ILE A 318 14.55 -17.35 -1.96
CA ILE A 318 14.53 -17.16 -3.41
C ILE A 318 14.28 -18.52 -4.06
N VAL A 319 13.09 -18.71 -4.59
CA VAL A 319 12.61 -20.05 -5.05
C VAL A 319 12.40 -20.11 -6.57
N THR A 320 12.61 -19.01 -7.29
CA THR A 320 12.41 -18.93 -8.74
C THR A 320 13.32 -17.87 -9.35
N ASN A 321 13.41 -17.88 -10.69
CA ASN A 321 14.09 -16.86 -11.46
C ASN A 321 13.26 -15.57 -11.57
N ALA A 322 13.93 -14.51 -12.01
CA ALA A 322 13.35 -13.20 -12.31
C ALA A 322 14.24 -12.48 -13.32
N PRO A 323 13.80 -11.38 -13.92
CA PRO A 323 14.61 -10.56 -14.81
C PRO A 323 15.96 -10.18 -14.20
N LYS A 324 16.95 -10.00 -15.06
CA LYS A 324 18.32 -9.66 -14.62
C LYS A 324 18.32 -8.42 -13.73
N GLY A 325 18.89 -8.55 -12.52
CA GLY A 325 19.00 -7.47 -11.53
C GLY A 325 17.80 -7.36 -10.58
N TYR A 326 16.68 -8.05 -10.85
CA TYR A 326 15.48 -7.99 -10.01
C TYR A 326 15.74 -8.52 -8.59
N ILE A 327 16.29 -9.73 -8.49
CA ILE A 327 16.59 -10.37 -7.20
C ILE A 327 17.59 -9.53 -6.38
N GLU A 328 18.59 -8.95 -7.04
CA GLU A 328 19.57 -8.08 -6.38
C GLU A 328 18.92 -6.79 -5.85
N LEU A 329 18.04 -6.16 -6.65
CA LEU A 329 17.31 -4.98 -6.22
C LEU A 329 16.40 -5.30 -5.04
N MET A 330 15.62 -6.38 -5.11
CA MET A 330 14.74 -6.87 -4.04
C MET A 330 15.54 -7.11 -2.75
N LYS A 331 16.70 -7.80 -2.82
CA LYS A 331 17.58 -8.04 -1.67
C LYS A 331 18.12 -6.74 -1.06
N ARG A 332 18.39 -5.74 -1.88
CA ARG A 332 18.79 -4.41 -1.40
C ARG A 332 17.64 -3.69 -0.70
N CYS A 333 16.40 -3.81 -1.20
CA CYS A 333 15.23 -3.20 -0.56
C CYS A 333 15.01 -3.71 0.86
N TRP A 334 15.14 -5.00 1.10
CA TRP A 334 14.95 -5.58 2.44
C TRP A 334 16.23 -5.78 3.25
N HIS A 335 17.30 -5.03 2.94
CA HIS A 335 18.55 -5.09 3.70
C HIS A 335 18.31 -4.75 5.19
N SER A 336 19.00 -5.45 6.12
CA SER A 336 18.82 -5.24 7.56
C SER A 336 19.23 -3.82 7.99
N ASP A 337 20.30 -3.28 7.39
CA ASP A 337 20.73 -1.89 7.59
C ASP A 337 19.88 -0.95 6.66
N PRO A 338 19.06 -0.03 7.23
CA PRO A 338 18.23 0.86 6.45
C PRO A 338 19.04 1.82 5.54
N VAL A 339 20.26 2.19 5.91
CA VAL A 339 21.11 3.09 5.12
C VAL A 339 21.55 2.45 3.79
N LYS A 340 21.60 1.13 3.72
CA LYS A 340 21.98 0.38 2.51
C LYS A 340 20.82 0.15 1.54
N ARG A 341 19.59 0.47 1.94
CA ARG A 341 18.43 0.37 1.06
C ARG A 341 18.43 1.51 0.04
N PRO A 342 18.04 1.24 -1.20
CA PRO A 342 17.92 2.30 -2.22
C PRO A 342 16.76 3.23 -1.87
N THR A 343 16.74 4.43 -2.44
CA THR A 343 15.58 5.33 -2.40
C THR A 343 14.48 4.84 -3.36
N ALA A 344 13.25 5.32 -3.19
CA ALA A 344 12.15 5.02 -4.11
C ALA A 344 12.47 5.46 -5.56
N ASN A 345 13.15 6.60 -5.75
CA ASN A 345 13.61 7.05 -7.07
C ASN A 345 14.64 6.08 -7.69
N ASP A 346 15.64 5.62 -6.91
CA ASP A 346 16.63 4.66 -7.42
C ASP A 346 15.98 3.33 -7.85
N ILE A 347 14.91 2.92 -7.16
CA ILE A 347 14.16 1.70 -7.48
C ILE A 347 13.37 1.91 -8.77
N SER A 348 12.65 3.03 -8.91
CA SER A 348 11.89 3.38 -10.11
C SER A 348 12.77 3.32 -11.35
N GLU A 349 13.91 3.99 -11.35
CA GLU A 349 14.86 3.96 -12.47
C GLU A 349 15.33 2.54 -12.85
N LYS A 350 15.48 1.66 -11.86
CA LYS A 350 15.92 0.28 -12.11
C LYS A 350 14.79 -0.59 -12.64
N ILE A 351 13.58 -0.43 -12.12
CA ILE A 351 12.40 -1.14 -12.62
C ILE A 351 12.13 -0.74 -14.08
N ASP A 352 12.19 0.55 -14.39
CA ASP A 352 12.02 1.04 -15.76
C ASP A 352 13.04 0.44 -16.71
N LYS A 353 14.33 0.36 -16.32
CA LYS A 353 15.37 -0.31 -17.11
C LYS A 353 15.08 -1.80 -17.33
N MET A 354 14.58 -2.50 -16.32
CA MET A 354 14.19 -3.91 -16.46
C MET A 354 12.99 -4.05 -17.39
N TRP A 355 12.00 -3.17 -17.28
CA TRP A 355 10.81 -3.15 -18.12
C TRP A 355 11.16 -2.95 -19.60
N PHE A 356 12.04 -1.98 -19.91
CA PHE A 356 12.56 -1.76 -21.27
C PHE A 356 13.30 -2.99 -21.82
N ASN A 357 14.10 -3.67 -21.00
CA ASN A 357 14.81 -4.87 -21.42
C ASN A 357 13.86 -6.05 -21.74
N GLU A 358 12.77 -6.20 -20.99
CA GLU A 358 11.74 -7.21 -21.26
C GLU A 358 10.90 -6.86 -22.50
N GLU A 359 10.89 -5.60 -22.96
CA GLU A 359 10.20 -5.16 -24.17
C GLU A 359 11.05 -5.35 -25.43
N GLU A 360 12.34 -4.97 -25.41
CA GLU A 360 13.23 -4.91 -26.58
C GLU A 360 13.57 -6.29 -27.14
N PHE A 361 13.46 -7.34 -26.31
CA PHE A 361 13.79 -8.72 -26.68
C PHE A 361 12.55 -9.62 -26.84
N SER A 362 11.44 -9.08 -27.34
CA SER A 362 10.09 -9.65 -27.30
C SER A 362 9.92 -11.05 -27.90
N ASP A 363 10.85 -11.57 -28.70
CA ASP A 363 10.69 -12.86 -29.37
C ASP A 363 11.68 -13.98 -28.97
N LEU A 364 12.74 -13.70 -28.22
CA LEU A 364 13.78 -14.69 -27.91
C LEU A 364 14.28 -14.77 -26.47
N ASN A 365 13.98 -13.78 -25.58
CA ASN A 365 14.59 -13.72 -24.25
C ASN A 365 13.67 -13.20 -23.13
N GLN A 366 12.35 -13.33 -23.26
CA GLN A 366 11.47 -13.03 -22.13
C GLN A 366 11.76 -13.97 -20.96
N THR A 367 11.78 -13.42 -19.73
CA THR A 367 11.92 -14.23 -18.53
C THR A 367 10.68 -15.10 -18.34
N GLU A 368 10.79 -16.39 -18.57
CA GLU A 368 9.69 -17.35 -18.39
C GLU A 368 9.47 -17.64 -16.91
N ILE A 369 8.20 -17.81 -16.52
CA ILE A 369 7.80 -18.27 -15.19
C ILE A 369 7.72 -19.78 -15.24
N THR A 370 8.69 -20.48 -14.66
CA THR A 370 8.70 -21.94 -14.59
C THR A 370 7.84 -22.40 -13.41
N GLU A 371 6.78 -23.15 -13.67
CA GLU A 371 5.91 -23.70 -12.63
C GLU A 371 6.68 -24.62 -11.68
N SER A 372 6.46 -24.45 -10.39
CA SER A 372 7.02 -25.29 -9.34
C SER A 372 6.09 -25.33 -8.12
N SER A 373 6.33 -26.29 -7.21
CA SER A 373 5.58 -26.36 -5.94
C SER A 373 5.79 -25.13 -5.04
N ASP A 374 6.83 -24.33 -5.31
CA ASP A 374 7.26 -23.23 -4.45
C ASP A 374 6.74 -21.86 -4.89
N ILE A 375 6.08 -21.77 -6.04
CA ILE A 375 5.48 -20.55 -6.59
C ILE A 375 4.01 -20.74 -6.94
N GLY A 376 3.33 -19.62 -7.17
CA GLY A 376 1.89 -19.57 -7.43
C GLY A 376 1.06 -19.64 -6.15
N PRO A 377 -0.27 -19.56 -6.26
CA PRO A 377 -1.19 -19.53 -5.14
C PRO A 377 -1.00 -20.74 -4.22
N ALA A 378 -0.73 -20.48 -2.94
CA ALA A 378 -0.53 -21.52 -1.94
C ALA A 378 -1.86 -22.12 -1.48
N LYS A 379 -1.94 -23.45 -1.43
CA LYS A 379 -3.13 -24.18 -0.95
C LYS A 379 -3.20 -24.25 0.59
N ILE A 380 -2.08 -24.10 1.26
CA ILE A 380 -1.95 -24.26 2.73
C ILE A 380 -1.33 -23.00 3.30
N LYS A 381 -1.93 -22.50 4.37
CA LYS A 381 -1.47 -21.38 5.16
C LYS A 381 -1.34 -21.82 6.62
N ASP A 382 -0.29 -21.42 7.32
CA ASP A 382 -0.21 -21.62 8.76
C ASP A 382 -1.35 -20.85 9.46
N PRO A 383 -2.09 -21.47 10.40
CA PRO A 383 -3.19 -20.81 11.11
C PRO A 383 -2.76 -19.53 11.86
N GLY A 384 -1.50 -19.45 12.29
CA GLY A 384 -0.92 -18.27 12.94
C GLY A 384 -0.33 -17.23 11.99
N ALA A 385 -0.35 -17.45 10.66
CA ALA A 385 0.09 -16.48 9.67
C ALA A 385 -0.99 -15.38 9.49
N ILE A 386 -0.84 -14.27 10.19
CA ILE A 386 -1.81 -13.17 10.25
C ILE A 386 -1.37 -12.03 9.35
N TYR A 387 -2.19 -11.73 8.31
CA TYR A 387 -1.95 -10.63 7.34
C TYR A 387 -2.97 -9.51 7.50
N LYS A 388 -3.31 -9.19 8.74
CA LYS A 388 -4.11 -8.03 9.11
C LYS A 388 -3.26 -7.11 9.98
N SER A 389 -3.23 -5.81 9.64
CA SER A 389 -2.54 -4.80 10.44
C SER A 389 -3.12 -4.75 11.85
N ARG A 390 -2.26 -4.75 12.87
CA ARG A 390 -2.63 -4.84 14.28
C ARG A 390 -1.61 -4.14 15.18
N PRO A 391 -1.99 -3.81 16.45
CA PRO A 391 -1.04 -3.32 17.43
C PRO A 391 0.00 -4.39 17.77
N LEU A 392 1.27 -4.06 17.74
CA LEU A 392 2.37 -4.98 17.96
C LEU A 392 3.32 -4.58 19.09
N SER A 393 3.09 -3.44 19.74
CA SER A 393 4.02 -2.88 20.75
C SER A 393 4.33 -3.84 21.88
N CYS A 394 3.32 -4.51 22.46
CA CYS A 394 3.54 -5.51 23.52
C CYS A 394 4.33 -6.72 23.03
N MET A 395 4.03 -7.21 21.82
CA MET A 395 4.71 -8.36 21.22
C MET A 395 6.19 -8.03 20.90
N ILE A 396 6.44 -6.83 20.38
CA ILE A 396 7.79 -6.32 20.11
C ILE A 396 8.59 -6.19 21.40
N GLN A 397 8.01 -5.63 22.46
CA GLN A 397 8.67 -5.51 23.76
C GLN A 397 9.06 -6.88 24.33
N SER A 398 8.14 -7.86 24.24
CA SER A 398 8.39 -9.24 24.67
C SER A 398 9.51 -9.90 23.85
N ALA A 399 9.53 -9.71 22.51
CA ALA A 399 10.56 -10.22 21.64
C ALA A 399 11.95 -9.65 21.98
N MET A 400 12.05 -8.35 22.20
CA MET A 400 13.33 -7.69 22.53
C MET A 400 13.82 -8.08 23.92
N SER A 401 12.93 -8.24 24.90
CA SER A 401 13.28 -8.71 26.24
C SER A 401 13.82 -10.15 26.21
N SER A 402 13.17 -11.05 25.47
CA SER A 402 13.61 -12.44 25.29
C SER A 402 14.96 -12.52 24.59
N ARG A 403 15.21 -11.68 23.57
CA ARG A 403 16.49 -11.61 22.87
C ARG A 403 17.63 -11.13 23.77
N SER A 404 17.38 -10.15 24.65
CA SER A 404 18.37 -9.64 25.59
C SER A 404 18.80 -10.68 26.63
N SER A 405 17.88 -11.61 26.99
CA SER A 405 18.15 -12.68 27.94
C SER A 405 19.00 -13.85 27.36
N SER A 406 19.02 -13.97 26.03
CA SER A 406 19.70 -15.05 25.29
C SER A 406 21.03 -14.64 24.67
N SER A 407 21.69 -13.55 25.14
CA SER A 407 22.88 -12.99 24.53
C SER A 407 24.07 -13.97 24.57
N GLN A 408 24.16 -14.87 23.60
CA GLN A 408 25.36 -15.51 23.10
C GLN A 408 25.40 -15.37 21.58
N THR A 409 26.37 -14.58 21.11
CA THR A 409 26.99 -14.57 19.78
C THR A 409 26.06 -14.87 18.58
N ASN A 410 25.42 -13.86 18.05
CA ASN A 410 24.78 -14.00 16.76
C ASN A 410 25.31 -12.94 15.77
N ASP A 411 26.18 -13.42 14.87
CA ASP A 411 26.52 -12.68 13.64
C ASP A 411 25.28 -12.61 12.74
N PRO A 412 24.79 -11.41 12.38
CA PRO A 412 23.66 -11.25 11.46
C PRO A 412 23.87 -11.91 10.09
N PHE A 413 25.11 -12.22 9.71
CA PHE A 413 25.47 -12.93 8.48
C PHE A 413 25.24 -14.45 8.53
N TYR A 414 25.04 -15.05 9.71
CA TYR A 414 24.93 -16.51 9.84
C TYR A 414 23.72 -17.09 9.09
N TYR A 415 22.55 -16.45 9.18
CA TYR A 415 21.35 -16.89 8.46
C TYR A 415 21.46 -16.71 6.95
N TYR A 416 22.20 -15.70 6.49
CA TYR A 416 22.46 -15.48 5.07
C TYR A 416 23.30 -16.61 4.46
N GLN A 417 24.25 -17.15 5.21
CA GLN A 417 25.07 -18.27 4.77
C GLN A 417 24.32 -19.61 4.82
N LYS A 418 23.50 -19.84 5.85
CA LYS A 418 22.73 -21.08 6.00
C LYS A 418 21.70 -21.28 4.90
N ASN A 419 21.00 -20.24 4.51
CA ASN A 419 20.00 -20.31 3.41
C ASN A 419 20.66 -20.45 2.02
N ASN A 420 21.86 -19.92 1.83
CA ASN A 420 22.63 -20.12 0.59
C ASN A 420 23.23 -21.53 0.48
N LEU A 421 23.51 -22.21 1.60
CA LEU A 421 24.04 -23.57 1.62
C LEU A 421 22.93 -24.63 1.36
N ILE A 422 21.68 -24.35 1.74
CA ILE A 422 20.56 -25.29 1.51
C ILE A 422 20.10 -25.29 0.04
N SER A 423 20.31 -24.18 -0.70
CA SER A 423 19.94 -24.07 -2.11
C SER A 423 20.93 -24.71 -3.08
N THR A 424 22.16 -25.00 -2.64
CA THR A 424 23.21 -25.56 -3.52
C THR A 424 23.28 -27.09 -3.55
N ASP A 425 22.53 -27.80 -2.67
CA ASP A 425 22.65 -29.25 -2.58
C ASP A 425 21.63 -30.07 -3.40
N LYS A 426 20.80 -29.41 -4.25
CA LYS A 426 19.78 -30.13 -5.04
C LYS A 426 19.78 -29.85 -6.55
N ARG A 427 20.91 -29.53 -7.17
CA ARG A 427 21.03 -29.61 -8.65
C ARG A 427 22.46 -29.98 -9.03
N LYS A 428 22.76 -31.27 -9.12
CA LYS A 428 23.82 -31.76 -10.00
C LYS A 428 23.25 -31.80 -11.41
N PHE A 429 23.72 -30.90 -12.26
CA PHE A 429 23.71 -31.12 -13.70
C PHE A 429 24.91 -32.00 -14.02
N GLU A 430 24.65 -33.15 -14.65
CA GLU A 430 25.66 -33.97 -15.30
C GLU A 430 26.19 -33.17 -16.49
N ASP A 431 27.49 -32.89 -16.44
CA ASP A 431 28.24 -32.48 -17.64
C ASP A 431 29.43 -33.43 -17.75
N ASP A 432 29.37 -34.28 -18.80
CA ASP A 432 30.42 -35.17 -19.23
C ASP A 432 31.55 -34.31 -19.86
N SER A 433 32.74 -34.33 -19.26
CA SER A 433 33.98 -34.34 -20.02
C SER A 433 35.17 -34.66 -19.10
N ALA A 434 35.92 -35.66 -19.48
CA ALA A 434 37.11 -36.19 -18.84
C ALA A 434 38.26 -35.17 -18.79
N ASP A 435 39.03 -35.18 -17.71
CA ASP A 435 40.44 -35.51 -17.74
C ASP A 435 41.10 -35.56 -16.33
N ASP A 436 42.07 -36.50 -16.25
CA ASP A 436 42.92 -36.94 -15.16
C ASP A 436 43.62 -35.83 -14.33
N ASN A 437 43.68 -36.02 -13.00
CA ASN A 437 44.94 -36.32 -12.24
C ASN A 437 44.77 -36.23 -10.71
N ASP A 438 44.96 -37.37 -10.11
CA ASP A 438 45.61 -37.73 -8.87
C ASP A 438 45.97 -36.63 -7.83
N GLN A 439 45.38 -36.74 -6.64
CA GLN A 439 46.12 -36.80 -5.36
C GLN A 439 45.21 -37.05 -4.15
N SER A 440 45.55 -38.09 -3.45
CA SER A 440 45.05 -38.65 -2.23
C SER A 440 44.98 -37.67 -1.03
N ILE A 441 43.84 -37.54 -0.35
CA ILE A 441 43.77 -37.14 1.08
C ILE A 441 42.77 -38.00 1.83
N LYS A 442 43.24 -38.53 2.92
CA LYS A 442 42.78 -39.55 3.84
C LYS A 442 41.36 -39.34 4.40
N ARG A 443 40.52 -40.39 4.29
CA ARG A 443 39.32 -40.63 5.09
C ARG A 443 39.65 -40.73 6.58
N ARG A 444 39.01 -39.97 7.43
CA ARG A 444 38.78 -40.29 8.84
C ARG A 444 37.37 -40.82 9.01
N LYS A 445 37.26 -42.10 9.36
CA LYS A 445 36.06 -42.73 9.91
C LYS A 445 35.82 -42.16 11.30
N PHE A 446 34.59 -41.76 11.59
CA PHE A 446 34.07 -41.70 12.94
C PHE A 446 33.00 -42.76 13.12
N LEU A 447 33.18 -43.53 14.20
CA LEU A 447 32.38 -44.66 14.64
C LEU A 447 31.01 -44.21 15.13
N GLU A 448 30.03 -45.04 14.86
CA GLU A 448 28.73 -45.07 15.53
C GLU A 448 28.92 -45.49 16.98
N ASP A 449 28.23 -44.81 17.90
CA ASP A 449 27.92 -45.34 19.22
C ASP A 449 26.48 -45.07 19.55
N GLU A 450 25.80 -46.17 19.89
CA GLU A 450 24.39 -46.26 20.27
C GLU A 450 24.15 -45.82 21.72
N ASN A 451 22.92 -45.43 21.97
CA ASN A 451 22.17 -45.44 23.24
C ASN A 451 22.52 -44.43 24.32
N SER A 452 21.57 -43.54 24.57
CA SER A 452 21.04 -43.34 25.93
C SER A 452 19.70 -42.61 25.97
N ASP A 453 18.78 -43.23 26.67
CA ASP A 453 17.48 -42.74 27.14
C ASP A 453 17.54 -41.31 27.70
N TYR A 454 16.65 -40.45 27.25
CA TYR A 454 16.27 -39.23 27.98
C TYR A 454 14.80 -39.24 28.33
N SER A 455 14.57 -39.48 29.63
CA SER A 455 13.29 -39.25 30.29
C SER A 455 12.92 -37.76 30.26
N THR A 456 11.72 -37.47 29.82
CA THR A 456 11.08 -36.17 29.96
C THR A 456 10.87 -35.82 31.43
N LYS A 457 11.56 -34.79 31.91
CA LYS A 457 11.19 -34.09 33.15
C LYS A 457 10.26 -32.94 32.79
N GLU A 458 9.03 -33.03 33.25
CA GLU A 458 8.14 -31.91 33.36
C GLU A 458 8.73 -30.86 34.30
N ILE A 459 9.02 -29.66 33.77
CA ILE A 459 9.36 -28.50 34.56
C ILE A 459 8.07 -27.74 34.85
N GLY A 460 7.55 -27.89 36.05
CA GLY A 460 6.47 -27.05 36.56
C GLY A 460 6.93 -25.60 36.67
N PHE A 461 6.28 -24.69 36.03
CA PHE A 461 6.49 -23.26 36.26
C PHE A 461 5.68 -22.82 37.47
N ASP A 462 6.38 -22.45 38.53
CA ASP A 462 5.84 -21.74 39.66
C ASP A 462 5.36 -20.35 39.25
N THR A 463 4.05 -20.14 39.34
CA THR A 463 3.42 -18.83 39.20
C THR A 463 3.51 -18.05 40.49
N ASN A 464 4.61 -17.28 40.67
CA ASN A 464 4.62 -16.16 41.61
C ASN A 464 5.68 -15.13 41.20
N MET A 465 5.26 -14.20 40.34
CA MET A 465 5.77 -12.83 40.33
C MET A 465 4.61 -11.88 40.06
N SER A 466 4.21 -11.23 41.14
CA SER A 466 3.31 -10.09 41.10
C SER A 466 4.04 -8.90 40.47
N SER A 467 3.50 -8.32 39.42
CA SER A 467 3.41 -6.88 39.24
C SER A 467 2.67 -6.49 37.97
N ASN A 468 1.47 -6.02 38.19
CA ASN A 468 0.91 -4.82 37.65
C ASN A 468 0.73 -4.64 36.15
N GLN A 469 -0.49 -4.75 35.83
CA GLN A 469 -1.34 -4.32 34.74
C GLN A 469 -1.45 -5.31 33.58
N PRO A 470 -2.65 -5.88 33.40
CA PRO A 470 -2.96 -6.66 32.23
C PRO A 470 -3.07 -5.70 31.05
N CYS A 471 -2.37 -6.01 29.96
CA CYS A 471 -2.70 -5.48 28.63
C CYS A 471 -4.11 -5.96 28.25
N ASN A 472 -5.10 -5.30 28.81
CA ASN A 472 -6.50 -5.62 28.58
C ASN A 472 -6.94 -4.89 27.32
N ASN A 473 -6.56 -5.39 26.15
CA ASN A 473 -7.18 -5.05 24.89
C ASN A 473 -7.87 -6.29 24.34
N GLY A 474 -9.01 -6.59 24.93
CA GLY A 474 -9.98 -7.54 24.42
C GLY A 474 -10.59 -7.02 23.13
N TYR A 475 -9.90 -7.23 22.02
CA TYR A 475 -10.49 -7.21 20.69
C TYR A 475 -10.08 -8.50 19.99
N VAL A 476 -10.81 -9.57 20.32
CA VAL A 476 -10.82 -10.80 19.52
C VAL A 476 -11.71 -10.49 18.31
N THR A 477 -11.13 -9.98 17.23
CA THR A 477 -11.82 -9.96 15.96
C THR A 477 -11.79 -11.37 15.39
N LYS A 478 -12.96 -11.98 15.22
CA LYS A 478 -13.10 -13.24 14.47
C LYS A 478 -12.56 -13.00 13.07
N ALA A 479 -11.54 -13.77 12.69
CA ALA A 479 -11.13 -13.88 11.31
C ALA A 479 -12.31 -14.45 10.51
N ILE A 480 -12.80 -13.69 9.53
CA ILE A 480 -13.71 -14.23 8.53
C ILE A 480 -12.79 -14.67 7.39
N ASP A 481 -12.52 -15.97 7.33
CA ASP A 481 -11.97 -16.59 6.12
C ASP A 481 -13.06 -16.51 5.04
N PHE A 482 -12.77 -15.81 3.96
CA PHE A 482 -13.59 -15.89 2.76
C PHE A 482 -13.35 -17.23 2.11
N ASP A 483 -14.31 -18.14 2.24
CA ASP A 483 -14.33 -19.39 1.49
C ASP A 483 -14.67 -19.07 0.03
N ILE A 484 -13.77 -19.45 -0.87
CA ILE A 484 -13.81 -19.14 -2.31
C ILE A 484 -14.96 -19.87 -3.03
N ASN A 485 -15.75 -20.70 -2.31
CA ASN A 485 -16.77 -21.57 -2.91
C ASN A 485 -18.21 -21.06 -2.80
N ASP A 486 -18.45 -19.86 -2.29
CA ASP A 486 -19.80 -19.28 -2.10
C ASP A 486 -20.06 -18.02 -2.98
N LEU A 487 -19.52 -18.00 -4.21
CA LEU A 487 -19.95 -17.07 -5.28
C LEU A 487 -19.92 -17.75 -6.63
#